data_73be356501135f462da2f720a956c063
#
_entry.id   73be356501135f462da2f720a956c063
#
_cell.length_a   1.000
_cell.length_b   1.000
_cell.length_c   1.000
_cell.angle_alpha   90.00
_cell.angle_beta   90.00
_cell.angle_gamma   90.00
#
_symmetry.space_group_name_H-M   'P 1'
#
loop_
_entity.id
_entity.type
_entity.pdbx_description
1 polymer ?
#
loop_
_entity_poly.entity_id
_entity_poly.type
_entity_poly.pdbx_seq_one_letter_code
_entity_poly.pdbx_strand_id
1 'polypeptide(L)'
;MTDRLIAAAGVEDDAQYEAGLRPRTLNEYIGQDRVRDNLTVSIAAARGRSEALDHVLLYGPPGLGKTTLAYVIGNEMGVPVRGTAGPVIEKPGDLAAMLTNLQQHEVLFIDEIHRLAPVIEEILYPAMEDYELDIVIGQGPSARSVKVPLQKFTLIGATTRAGLLSAPLRARFGIVHRLDFYEERDIHEIVRRSARILDIPVDEEAGGEIARRSRGTPRIANRLLRRVRDYAQVRADGRVTLDVAKAALTLLEVDDQGFDEVDRRLLRTIIDKFGGGPVGVNSLAAAIHEEKDAIEDMYEPFLIQAGFLDRTPRGRVATPRAYEYFGLQPPGKDSRLW
;
A
#
# COMPACT_ATOMS: atom_id res chain seq x y z
N MET A 1 8.90 20.59 -1.66
CA MET A 1 8.60 19.26 -2.24
C MET A 1 7.24 19.34 -2.89
N THR A 2 7.16 19.23 -4.20
CA THR A 2 5.88 19.18 -4.91
C THR A 2 5.24 17.83 -4.61
N ASP A 3 4.07 17.83 -3.98
CA ASP A 3 3.32 16.59 -3.69
C ASP A 3 3.01 15.87 -4.99
N ARG A 4 3.50 14.66 -5.12
CA ARG A 4 3.40 13.87 -6.32
C ARG A 4 2.00 13.27 -6.46
N LEU A 5 1.24 13.70 -7.48
CA LEU A 5 -0.17 13.31 -7.66
C LEU A 5 -0.39 11.80 -7.85
N ILE A 6 0.56 11.11 -8.47
CA ILE A 6 0.47 9.67 -8.73
C ILE A 6 1.39 8.84 -7.82
N ALA A 7 1.93 9.46 -6.75
CA ALA A 7 2.61 8.70 -5.72
C ALA A 7 1.61 7.80 -4.97
N ALA A 8 1.93 6.53 -4.85
CA ALA A 8 1.12 5.60 -4.07
C ALA A 8 1.27 5.81 -2.54
N ALA A 9 2.24 6.64 -2.09
CA ALA A 9 2.40 7.03 -0.70
C ALA A 9 1.30 8.02 -0.25
N GLY A 10 0.94 8.00 1.03
CA GLY A 10 -0.03 8.92 1.63
C GLY A 10 0.51 10.35 1.71
N VAL A 11 -0.33 11.33 1.41
CA VAL A 11 -0.11 12.75 1.66
C VAL A 11 -1.08 13.14 2.78
N GLU A 12 -0.69 14.01 3.70
CA GLU A 12 -1.50 14.36 4.88
C GLU A 12 -2.91 14.85 4.53
N ASP A 13 -3.05 15.64 3.46
CA ASP A 13 -4.34 16.15 2.97
C ASP A 13 -5.27 15.06 2.44
N ASP A 14 -4.73 13.90 2.03
CA ASP A 14 -5.53 12.82 1.48
C ASP A 14 -6.22 11.98 2.56
N ALA A 15 -5.71 11.98 3.79
CA ALA A 15 -6.18 11.08 4.85
C ALA A 15 -7.65 11.33 5.22
N GLN A 16 -8.08 12.58 5.34
CA GLN A 16 -9.47 12.94 5.64
C GLN A 16 -10.40 12.66 4.45
N TYR A 17 -9.93 12.96 3.24
CA TYR A 17 -10.67 12.72 2.01
C TYR A 17 -10.86 11.22 1.75
N GLU A 18 -9.78 10.45 1.88
CA GLU A 18 -9.83 8.99 1.73
C GLU A 18 -10.73 8.32 2.76
N ALA A 19 -10.80 8.85 3.99
CA ALA A 19 -11.62 8.26 5.05
C ALA A 19 -13.12 8.20 4.68
N GLY A 20 -13.63 9.23 3.98
CA GLY A 20 -15.01 9.28 3.50
C GLY A 20 -15.32 8.31 2.35
N LEU A 21 -14.29 7.91 1.59
CA LEU A 21 -14.41 7.02 0.45
C LEU A 21 -14.19 5.53 0.79
N ARG A 22 -13.67 5.24 1.99
CA ARG A 22 -13.35 3.86 2.38
C ARG A 22 -14.61 3.00 2.47
N PRO A 23 -14.58 1.77 1.90
CA PRO A 23 -15.61 0.78 2.14
C PRO A 23 -15.65 0.41 3.63
N ARG A 24 -16.85 0.11 4.13
CA ARG A 24 -17.07 -0.28 5.52
C ARG A 24 -17.24 -1.79 5.70
N THR A 25 -17.63 -2.48 4.64
CA THR A 25 -17.91 -3.93 4.65
C THR A 25 -17.14 -4.63 3.54
N LEU A 26 -16.99 -5.96 3.63
CA LEU A 26 -16.40 -6.77 2.56
C LEU A 26 -17.22 -6.72 1.27
N ASN A 27 -18.54 -6.52 1.37
CA ASN A 27 -19.42 -6.38 0.20
C ASN A 27 -19.18 -5.08 -0.57
N GLU A 28 -18.75 -4.02 0.11
CA GLU A 28 -18.38 -2.75 -0.52
C GLU A 28 -16.93 -2.73 -1.02
N TYR A 29 -16.12 -3.72 -0.61
CA TYR A 29 -14.70 -3.80 -0.95
C TYR A 29 -14.55 -4.38 -2.35
N ILE A 30 -14.25 -3.53 -3.34
CA ILE A 30 -14.13 -3.89 -4.75
C ILE A 30 -12.77 -4.53 -5.00
N GLY A 31 -12.73 -5.57 -5.83
CA GLY A 31 -11.52 -6.28 -6.21
C GLY A 31 -10.94 -7.17 -5.10
N GLN A 32 -9.73 -7.67 -5.33
CA GLN A 32 -9.04 -8.60 -4.40
C GLN A 32 -9.91 -9.82 -4.02
N ASP A 33 -10.67 -10.37 -4.96
CA ASP A 33 -11.74 -11.35 -4.72
C ASP A 33 -11.26 -12.53 -3.87
N ARG A 34 -10.09 -13.09 -4.17
CA ARG A 34 -9.52 -14.19 -3.39
C ARG A 34 -9.28 -13.84 -1.93
N VAL A 35 -8.80 -12.62 -1.66
CA VAL A 35 -8.55 -12.13 -0.29
C VAL A 35 -9.86 -11.94 0.44
N ARG A 36 -10.83 -11.32 -0.25
CA ARG A 36 -12.17 -11.06 0.29
C ARG A 36 -12.91 -12.36 0.64
N ASP A 37 -12.89 -13.35 -0.26
CA ASP A 37 -13.56 -14.62 -0.04
C ASP A 37 -12.95 -15.39 1.13
N ASN A 38 -11.61 -15.44 1.23
CA ASN A 38 -10.93 -16.08 2.36
C ASN A 38 -11.23 -15.38 3.69
N LEU A 39 -11.22 -14.05 3.72
CA LEU A 39 -11.58 -13.29 4.93
C LEU A 39 -13.04 -13.49 5.31
N THR A 40 -13.96 -13.55 4.34
CA THR A 40 -15.38 -13.82 4.60
C THR A 40 -15.55 -15.13 5.37
N VAL A 41 -14.88 -16.20 4.93
CA VAL A 41 -14.93 -17.51 5.59
C VAL A 41 -14.32 -17.44 7.00
N SER A 42 -13.13 -16.84 7.13
CA SER A 42 -12.42 -16.79 8.41
C SER A 42 -13.19 -15.97 9.46
N ILE A 43 -13.72 -14.81 9.05
CA ILE A 43 -14.52 -13.92 9.91
C ILE A 43 -15.82 -14.60 10.32
N ALA A 44 -16.55 -15.22 9.38
CA ALA A 44 -17.77 -15.94 9.70
C ALA A 44 -17.54 -17.08 10.70
N ALA A 45 -16.44 -17.81 10.53
CA ALA A 45 -16.07 -18.90 11.45
C ALA A 45 -15.71 -18.38 12.86
N ALA A 46 -14.88 -17.32 12.96
CA ALA A 46 -14.51 -16.72 14.24
C ALA A 46 -15.73 -16.17 15.00
N ARG A 47 -16.62 -15.45 14.29
CA ARG A 47 -17.89 -14.96 14.86
C ARG A 47 -18.80 -16.07 15.32
N GLY A 48 -18.91 -17.14 14.53
CA GLY A 48 -19.76 -18.31 14.89
C GLY A 48 -19.31 -19.02 16.17
N ARG A 49 -17.99 -18.97 16.47
CA ARG A 49 -17.41 -19.51 17.70
C ARG A 49 -17.27 -18.49 18.82
N SER A 50 -17.62 -17.23 18.58
CA SER A 50 -17.40 -16.10 19.52
C SER A 50 -15.94 -15.98 19.94
N GLU A 51 -15.03 -16.13 19.00
CA GLU A 51 -13.57 -16.04 19.17
C GLU A 51 -12.98 -14.80 18.50
N ALA A 52 -11.77 -14.39 18.93
CA ALA A 52 -10.97 -13.45 18.16
C ALA A 52 -10.61 -14.07 16.81
N LEU A 53 -10.49 -13.24 15.77
CA LEU A 53 -9.94 -13.68 14.49
C LEU A 53 -8.45 -14.01 14.67
N ASP A 54 -7.93 -14.98 13.95
CA ASP A 54 -6.49 -15.22 13.89
C ASP A 54 -5.75 -13.95 13.46
N HIS A 55 -4.49 -13.80 13.88
CA HIS A 55 -3.69 -12.66 13.50
C HIS A 55 -3.49 -12.58 11.99
N VAL A 56 -3.64 -11.38 11.40
CA VAL A 56 -3.67 -11.15 9.96
C VAL A 56 -2.47 -10.33 9.52
N LEU A 57 -1.74 -10.78 8.51
CA LEU A 57 -0.71 -10.02 7.83
C LEU A 57 -1.18 -9.63 6.42
N LEU A 58 -1.25 -8.31 6.17
CA LEU A 58 -1.57 -7.73 4.88
C LEU A 58 -0.30 -7.13 4.28
N TYR A 59 0.12 -7.58 3.08
CA TYR A 59 1.31 -7.04 2.45
C TYR A 59 1.12 -6.78 0.95
N GLY A 60 1.95 -5.92 0.40
CA GLY A 60 1.89 -5.53 -1.02
C GLY A 60 2.20 -4.05 -1.21
N PRO A 61 2.27 -3.58 -2.46
CA PRO A 61 2.56 -2.19 -2.80
C PRO A 61 1.71 -1.18 -2.03
N PRO A 62 2.17 0.07 -1.88
CA PRO A 62 1.40 1.11 -1.20
C PRO A 62 0.13 1.48 -1.98
N GLY A 63 -0.89 2.00 -1.29
CA GLY A 63 -2.12 2.50 -1.91
C GLY A 63 -3.15 1.45 -2.35
N LEU A 64 -2.90 0.16 -2.09
CA LEU A 64 -3.78 -0.96 -2.49
C LEU A 64 -4.89 -1.30 -1.49
N GLY A 65 -5.02 -0.54 -0.39
CA GLY A 65 -6.13 -0.69 0.55
C GLY A 65 -5.84 -1.57 1.77
N LYS A 66 -4.57 -1.85 2.15
CA LYS A 66 -4.21 -2.62 3.36
C LYS A 66 -4.85 -2.05 4.62
N THR A 67 -4.66 -0.77 4.86
CA THR A 67 -5.26 -0.03 5.99
C THR A 67 -6.79 -0.07 5.95
N THR A 68 -7.39 0.12 4.77
CA THR A 68 -8.84 0.02 4.57
C THR A 68 -9.35 -1.37 4.95
N LEU A 69 -8.68 -2.42 4.50
CA LEU A 69 -9.08 -3.80 4.77
C LEU A 69 -8.98 -4.14 6.27
N ALA A 70 -7.99 -3.59 6.98
CA ALA A 70 -7.89 -3.76 8.44
C ALA A 70 -9.13 -3.20 9.17
N TYR A 71 -9.60 -2.02 8.77
CA TYR A 71 -10.82 -1.44 9.33
C TYR A 71 -12.08 -2.19 8.90
N VAL A 72 -12.15 -2.69 7.68
CA VAL A 72 -13.24 -3.54 7.20
C VAL A 72 -13.32 -4.82 8.04
N ILE A 73 -12.19 -5.48 8.33
CA ILE A 73 -12.14 -6.67 9.19
C ILE A 73 -12.71 -6.36 10.59
N GLY A 74 -12.30 -5.25 11.20
CA GLY A 74 -12.84 -4.85 12.50
C GLY A 74 -14.36 -4.62 12.46
N ASN A 75 -14.85 -3.92 11.45
CA ASN A 75 -16.28 -3.69 11.26
C ASN A 75 -17.06 -5.01 11.06
N GLU A 76 -16.55 -5.93 10.24
CA GLU A 76 -17.16 -7.23 10.03
C GLU A 76 -17.14 -8.11 11.30
N MET A 77 -16.09 -8.01 12.09
CA MET A 77 -16.03 -8.67 13.41
C MET A 77 -16.92 -7.99 14.47
N GLY A 78 -17.37 -6.75 14.23
CA GLY A 78 -18.17 -5.97 15.17
C GLY A 78 -17.37 -5.45 16.36
N VAL A 79 -16.07 -5.20 16.20
CA VAL A 79 -15.15 -4.76 17.25
C VAL A 79 -14.40 -3.49 16.88
N PRO A 80 -13.96 -2.69 17.85
CA PRO A 80 -13.11 -1.52 17.60
C PRO A 80 -11.77 -1.91 16.99
N VAL A 81 -11.21 -0.99 16.18
CA VAL A 81 -9.84 -1.09 15.65
C VAL A 81 -9.00 0.01 16.26
N ARG A 82 -7.96 -0.36 16.99
CA ARG A 82 -6.92 0.57 17.49
C ARG A 82 -5.78 0.60 16.49
N GLY A 83 -5.71 1.67 15.71
CA GLY A 83 -4.68 1.85 14.70
C GLY A 83 -3.45 2.56 15.23
N THR A 84 -2.27 2.06 14.85
CA THR A 84 -0.97 2.70 15.05
C THR A 84 -0.06 2.38 13.86
N ALA A 85 1.18 2.89 13.88
CA ALA A 85 2.18 2.56 12.87
C ALA A 85 3.49 2.14 13.54
N GLY A 86 4.26 1.27 12.88
CA GLY A 86 5.54 0.79 13.40
C GLY A 86 6.47 1.91 13.89
N PRO A 87 6.68 2.98 13.12
CA PRO A 87 7.54 4.10 13.54
C PRO A 87 7.07 4.87 14.78
N VAL A 88 5.79 4.79 15.13
CA VAL A 88 5.21 5.48 16.31
C VAL A 88 5.50 4.72 17.60
N ILE A 89 5.75 3.43 17.52
CA ILE A 89 6.08 2.57 18.65
C ILE A 89 7.59 2.64 18.88
N GLU A 90 8.04 3.53 19.73
CA GLU A 90 9.48 3.77 19.95
C GLU A 90 10.06 2.88 21.04
N LYS A 91 9.25 2.52 22.04
CA LYS A 91 9.72 1.80 23.24
C LYS A 91 8.82 0.60 23.55
N PRO A 92 9.41 -0.46 24.17
CA PRO A 92 8.65 -1.60 24.68
C PRO A 92 7.41 -1.24 25.50
N GLY A 93 7.52 -0.19 26.34
CA GLY A 93 6.41 0.28 27.16
C GLY A 93 5.22 0.85 26.36
N ASP A 94 5.46 1.42 25.19
CA ASP A 94 4.39 1.97 24.34
C ASP A 94 3.49 0.84 23.83
N LEU A 95 4.12 -0.25 23.33
CA LEU A 95 3.39 -1.42 22.88
C LEU A 95 2.69 -2.14 24.05
N ALA A 96 3.37 -2.31 25.21
CA ALA A 96 2.78 -2.91 26.37
C ALA A 96 1.54 -2.15 26.86
N ALA A 97 1.59 -0.81 26.87
CA ALA A 97 0.44 0.03 27.21
C ALA A 97 -0.72 -0.14 26.21
N MET A 98 -0.43 -0.25 24.91
CA MET A 98 -1.46 -0.50 23.90
C MET A 98 -2.13 -1.87 24.14
N LEU A 99 -1.34 -2.93 24.32
CA LEU A 99 -1.84 -4.30 24.47
C LEU A 99 -2.65 -4.49 25.76
N THR A 100 -2.21 -3.92 26.88
CA THR A 100 -2.92 -4.03 28.17
C THR A 100 -4.25 -3.26 28.20
N ASN A 101 -4.43 -2.27 27.33
CA ASN A 101 -5.65 -1.51 27.21
C ASN A 101 -6.66 -2.07 26.18
N LEU A 102 -6.31 -3.16 25.48
CA LEU A 102 -7.23 -3.82 24.54
C LEU A 102 -8.36 -4.50 25.30
N GLN A 103 -9.57 -4.38 24.76
CA GLN A 103 -10.71 -5.15 25.23
C GLN A 103 -10.77 -6.51 24.54
N GLN A 104 -11.62 -7.39 25.01
CA GLN A 104 -11.80 -8.71 24.45
C GLN A 104 -12.16 -8.64 22.95
N HIS A 105 -11.40 -9.35 22.14
CA HIS A 105 -11.53 -9.47 20.68
C HIS A 105 -11.28 -8.19 19.89
N GLU A 106 -10.85 -7.09 20.53
CA GLU A 106 -10.46 -5.86 19.80
C GLU A 106 -9.35 -6.16 18.78
N VAL A 107 -9.29 -5.33 17.75
CA VAL A 107 -8.23 -5.36 16.74
C VAL A 107 -7.16 -4.32 17.08
N LEU A 108 -5.91 -4.76 17.19
CA LEU A 108 -4.74 -3.88 17.13
C LEU A 108 -4.23 -3.87 15.69
N PHE A 109 -4.25 -2.73 15.04
CA PHE A 109 -3.71 -2.54 13.69
C PHE A 109 -2.39 -1.79 13.74
N ILE A 110 -1.33 -2.40 13.18
CA ILE A 110 0.01 -1.79 13.07
C ILE A 110 0.34 -1.64 11.59
N ASP A 111 0.31 -0.39 11.09
CA ASP A 111 0.77 -0.08 9.74
C ASP A 111 2.30 -0.02 9.70
N GLU A 112 2.90 -0.37 8.56
CA GLU A 112 4.35 -0.49 8.35
C GLU A 112 5.04 -1.29 9.48
N ILE A 113 4.46 -2.42 9.84
CA ILE A 113 4.90 -3.27 10.96
C ILE A 113 6.37 -3.72 10.82
N HIS A 114 6.92 -3.77 9.60
CA HIS A 114 8.33 -4.07 9.35
C HIS A 114 9.31 -3.02 9.89
N ARG A 115 8.81 -1.86 10.34
CA ARG A 115 9.61 -0.79 10.93
C ARG A 115 9.66 -0.86 12.47
N LEU A 116 9.11 -1.88 13.07
CA LEU A 116 9.28 -2.13 14.49
C LEU A 116 10.74 -2.47 14.80
N ALA A 117 11.24 -1.94 15.91
CA ALA A 117 12.55 -2.33 16.40
C ALA A 117 12.52 -3.79 16.89
N PRO A 118 13.62 -4.57 16.74
CA PRO A 118 13.63 -5.99 17.15
C PRO A 118 13.19 -6.23 18.59
N VAL A 119 13.58 -5.36 19.52
CA VAL A 119 13.17 -5.46 20.93
C VAL A 119 11.67 -5.31 21.13
N ILE A 120 10.98 -4.61 20.22
CA ILE A 120 9.52 -4.46 20.25
C ILE A 120 8.85 -5.67 19.62
N GLU A 121 9.43 -6.22 18.54
CA GLU A 121 8.94 -7.48 17.96
C GLU A 121 8.96 -8.64 18.99
N GLU A 122 10.00 -8.72 19.84
CA GLU A 122 10.12 -9.75 20.88
C GLU A 122 8.97 -9.72 21.89
N ILE A 123 8.38 -8.55 22.15
CA ILE A 123 7.20 -8.42 23.01
C ILE A 123 5.94 -8.94 22.33
N LEU A 124 5.85 -8.82 21.01
CA LEU A 124 4.71 -9.34 20.25
C LEU A 124 4.64 -10.86 20.26
N TYR A 125 5.76 -11.56 20.37
CA TYR A 125 5.75 -13.02 20.27
C TYR A 125 4.87 -13.68 21.34
N PRO A 126 5.10 -13.50 22.66
CA PRO A 126 4.24 -14.07 23.68
C PRO A 126 2.84 -13.46 23.68
N ALA A 127 2.71 -12.17 23.31
CA ALA A 127 1.41 -11.52 23.21
C ALA A 127 0.51 -12.15 22.13
N MET A 128 1.08 -12.60 21.01
CA MET A 128 0.34 -13.24 19.91
C MET A 128 0.08 -14.73 20.16
N GLU A 129 1.00 -15.46 20.81
CA GLU A 129 0.87 -16.89 21.01
C GLU A 129 0.07 -17.23 22.26
N ASP A 130 0.45 -16.62 23.39
CA ASP A 130 -0.03 -16.97 24.71
C ASP A 130 -1.00 -15.95 25.31
N TYR A 131 -1.17 -14.80 24.66
CA TYR A 131 -1.90 -13.64 25.21
C TYR A 131 -1.35 -13.19 26.56
N GLU A 132 -0.03 -13.14 26.67
CA GLU A 132 0.70 -12.71 27.86
C GLU A 132 1.80 -11.71 27.50
N LEU A 133 2.12 -10.82 28.42
CA LEU A 133 3.30 -9.97 28.35
C LEU A 133 4.30 -10.36 29.42
N ASP A 134 5.57 -10.49 29.05
CA ASP A 134 6.67 -10.64 30.01
C ASP A 134 7.23 -9.25 30.36
N ILE A 135 6.95 -8.78 31.58
CA ILE A 135 7.44 -7.50 32.07
C ILE A 135 8.55 -7.74 33.09
N VAL A 136 9.74 -7.20 32.79
CA VAL A 136 10.86 -7.26 33.73
C VAL A 136 10.76 -6.07 34.70
N ILE A 137 10.60 -6.39 35.99
CA ILE A 137 10.53 -5.41 37.08
C ILE A 137 11.85 -5.45 37.86
N GLY A 138 12.46 -4.29 38.08
CA GLY A 138 13.74 -4.13 38.78
C GLY A 138 14.94 -4.07 37.83
N GLN A 139 16.13 -4.00 38.41
CA GLN A 139 17.40 -3.91 37.68
C GLN A 139 18.43 -4.88 38.26
N GLY A 140 19.37 -5.32 37.43
CA GLY A 140 20.45 -6.21 37.85
C GLY A 140 19.98 -7.58 38.32
N PRO A 141 20.75 -8.25 39.24
CA PRO A 141 20.46 -9.64 39.68
C PRO A 141 19.13 -9.83 40.43
N SER A 142 18.49 -8.72 40.86
CA SER A 142 17.17 -8.76 41.54
C SER A 142 16.00 -8.53 40.58
N ALA A 143 16.24 -8.38 39.28
CA ALA A 143 15.18 -8.24 38.27
C ALA A 143 14.31 -9.53 38.27
N ARG A 144 12.98 -9.32 38.21
CA ARG A 144 12.00 -10.43 38.16
C ARG A 144 11.14 -10.23 36.91
N SER A 145 10.91 -11.30 36.17
CA SER A 145 9.91 -11.31 35.10
C SER A 145 8.53 -11.60 35.73
N VAL A 146 7.55 -10.78 35.36
CA VAL A 146 6.14 -10.93 35.73
C VAL A 146 5.34 -11.09 34.45
N LYS A 147 4.56 -12.17 34.37
CA LYS A 147 3.63 -12.41 33.27
C LYS A 147 2.32 -11.66 33.53
N VAL A 148 1.95 -10.80 32.60
CA VAL A 148 0.69 -10.06 32.64
C VAL A 148 -0.25 -10.64 31.59
N PRO A 149 -1.39 -11.22 31.96
CA PRO A 149 -2.34 -11.75 31.00
C PRO A 149 -3.01 -10.63 30.20
N LEU A 150 -3.20 -10.88 28.91
CA LEU A 150 -3.90 -10.00 27.98
C LEU A 150 -5.29 -10.54 27.64
N GLN A 151 -6.20 -9.66 27.28
CA GLN A 151 -7.43 -10.09 26.61
C GLN A 151 -7.10 -10.69 25.24
N LYS A 152 -7.86 -11.71 24.83
CA LYS A 152 -7.72 -12.23 23.45
C LYS A 152 -8.03 -11.13 22.46
N PHE A 153 -7.13 -10.87 21.53
CA PHE A 153 -7.21 -9.81 20.53
C PHE A 153 -6.76 -10.32 19.16
N THR A 154 -7.04 -9.57 18.12
CA THR A 154 -6.50 -9.80 16.78
C THR A 154 -5.45 -8.76 16.47
N LEU A 155 -4.23 -9.17 16.14
CA LEU A 155 -3.23 -8.30 15.54
C LEU A 155 -3.42 -8.30 14.01
N ILE A 156 -3.57 -7.11 13.40
CA ILE A 156 -3.48 -6.95 11.96
C ILE A 156 -2.22 -6.14 11.67
N GLY A 157 -1.24 -6.78 11.04
CA GLY A 157 -0.03 -6.12 10.55
C GLY A 157 -0.16 -5.75 9.08
N ALA A 158 0.22 -4.52 8.71
CA ALA A 158 0.34 -4.14 7.31
C ALA A 158 1.79 -3.77 6.97
N THR A 159 2.24 -4.12 5.76
CA THR A 159 3.59 -3.80 5.31
C THR A 159 3.69 -3.70 3.78
N THR A 160 4.53 -2.80 3.30
CA THR A 160 4.97 -2.76 1.90
C THR A 160 6.12 -3.73 1.64
N ARG A 161 6.89 -4.10 2.67
CA ARG A 161 8.15 -4.86 2.59
C ARG A 161 8.10 -6.13 3.45
N ALA A 162 7.29 -7.12 3.07
CA ALA A 162 7.15 -8.37 3.82
C ALA A 162 8.48 -9.13 4.04
N GLY A 163 9.46 -8.93 3.16
CA GLY A 163 10.79 -9.52 3.28
C GLY A 163 11.64 -8.95 4.41
N LEU A 164 11.28 -7.79 4.98
CA LEU A 164 11.97 -7.18 6.11
C LEU A 164 11.42 -7.64 7.47
N LEU A 165 10.26 -8.32 7.50
CA LEU A 165 9.74 -8.91 8.72
C LEU A 165 10.63 -10.09 9.16
N SER A 166 10.89 -10.18 10.44
CA SER A 166 11.57 -11.32 11.00
C SER A 166 10.78 -12.62 10.75
N ALA A 167 11.47 -13.73 10.51
CA ALA A 167 10.82 -15.01 10.29
C ALA A 167 9.95 -15.45 11.50
N PRO A 168 10.39 -15.23 12.76
CA PRO A 168 9.56 -15.53 13.93
C PRO A 168 8.26 -14.73 13.98
N LEU A 169 8.29 -13.41 13.68
CA LEU A 169 7.08 -12.59 13.67
C LEU A 169 6.13 -13.04 12.55
N ARG A 170 6.67 -13.27 11.35
CA ARG A 170 5.86 -13.69 10.20
C ARG A 170 5.15 -15.03 10.44
N ALA A 171 5.81 -15.98 11.11
CA ALA A 171 5.24 -17.31 11.39
C ALA A 171 4.04 -17.29 12.36
N ARG A 172 3.87 -16.18 13.11
CA ARG A 172 2.79 -16.01 14.08
C ARG A 172 1.48 -15.47 13.48
N PHE A 173 1.52 -15.06 12.22
CA PHE A 173 0.30 -14.69 11.50
C PHE A 173 -0.37 -15.93 10.90
N GLY A 174 -1.55 -16.29 11.42
CA GLY A 174 -2.36 -17.40 10.90
C GLY A 174 -2.99 -17.12 9.55
N ILE A 175 -3.26 -15.84 9.26
CA ILE A 175 -3.85 -15.37 8.00
C ILE A 175 -2.87 -14.42 7.31
N VAL A 176 -2.42 -14.78 6.10
CA VAL A 176 -1.45 -13.98 5.35
C VAL A 176 -1.97 -13.71 3.95
N HIS A 177 -2.19 -12.43 3.63
CA HIS A 177 -2.69 -12.02 2.32
C HIS A 177 -1.78 -11.01 1.65
N ARG A 178 -1.47 -11.28 0.39
CA ARG A 178 -0.86 -10.32 -0.51
C ARG A 178 -1.97 -9.56 -1.25
N LEU A 179 -1.89 -8.23 -1.25
CA LEU A 179 -2.69 -7.39 -2.11
C LEU A 179 -1.89 -7.10 -3.37
N ASP A 180 -2.52 -7.34 -4.50
CA ASP A 180 -1.95 -7.08 -5.82
C ASP A 180 -2.58 -5.83 -6.45
N PHE A 181 -1.97 -5.31 -7.51
CA PHE A 181 -2.56 -4.23 -8.28
C PHE A 181 -3.92 -4.65 -8.83
N TYR A 182 -4.84 -3.71 -8.86
CA TYR A 182 -6.20 -3.94 -9.32
C TYR A 182 -6.27 -3.99 -10.83
N GLU A 183 -7.21 -4.76 -11.35
CA GLU A 183 -7.56 -4.72 -12.75
C GLU A 183 -8.24 -3.38 -13.10
N GLU A 184 -8.14 -2.95 -14.35
CA GLU A 184 -8.71 -1.68 -14.81
C GLU A 184 -10.23 -1.59 -14.53
N ARG A 185 -10.95 -2.71 -14.71
CA ARG A 185 -12.39 -2.80 -14.42
C ARG A 185 -12.72 -2.51 -12.94
N ASP A 186 -11.89 -2.99 -12.02
CA ASP A 186 -12.11 -2.80 -10.59
C ASP A 186 -11.81 -1.36 -10.18
N ILE A 187 -10.75 -0.77 -10.75
CA ILE A 187 -10.44 0.65 -10.57
C ILE A 187 -11.56 1.53 -11.14
N HIS A 188 -12.11 1.19 -12.29
CA HIS A 188 -13.23 1.92 -12.88
C HIS A 188 -14.45 1.91 -11.96
N GLU A 189 -14.78 0.75 -11.37
CA GLU A 189 -15.86 0.64 -10.39
C GLU A 189 -15.57 1.47 -9.12
N ILE A 190 -14.32 1.50 -8.66
CA ILE A 190 -13.88 2.34 -7.53
C ILE A 190 -14.05 3.82 -7.87
N VAL A 191 -13.64 4.27 -9.06
CA VAL A 191 -13.83 5.65 -9.53
C VAL A 191 -15.32 6.01 -9.56
N ARG A 192 -16.16 5.13 -10.13
CA ARG A 192 -17.61 5.32 -10.21
C ARG A 192 -18.25 5.42 -8.83
N ARG A 193 -17.88 4.53 -7.90
CA ARG A 193 -18.32 4.58 -6.50
C ARG A 193 -17.89 5.87 -5.82
N SER A 194 -16.62 6.25 -5.97
CA SER A 194 -16.07 7.47 -5.37
C SER A 194 -16.73 8.73 -5.93
N ALA A 195 -16.95 8.80 -7.24
CA ALA A 195 -17.64 9.91 -7.90
C ALA A 195 -19.08 10.07 -7.35
N ARG A 196 -19.79 8.96 -7.16
CA ARG A 196 -21.16 8.97 -6.57
C ARG A 196 -21.15 9.48 -5.13
N ILE A 197 -20.19 9.04 -4.29
CA ILE A 197 -20.10 9.49 -2.88
C ILE A 197 -19.80 10.98 -2.79
N LEU A 198 -19.01 11.50 -3.75
CA LEU A 198 -18.56 12.89 -3.79
C LEU A 198 -19.49 13.81 -4.59
N ASP A 199 -20.58 13.24 -5.12
CA ASP A 199 -21.53 13.96 -5.99
C ASP A 199 -20.86 14.64 -7.19
N ILE A 200 -19.93 13.92 -7.85
CA ILE A 200 -19.22 14.40 -9.04
C ILE A 200 -19.87 13.78 -10.27
N PRO A 201 -20.40 14.58 -11.20
CA PRO A 201 -20.92 14.06 -12.46
C PRO A 201 -19.78 13.63 -13.38
N VAL A 202 -19.54 12.32 -13.48
CA VAL A 202 -18.49 11.72 -14.31
C VAL A 202 -19.11 10.82 -15.36
N ASP A 203 -18.77 11.06 -16.62
CA ASP A 203 -19.18 10.19 -17.72
C ASP A 203 -18.43 8.85 -17.66
N GLU A 204 -19.06 7.77 -18.15
CA GLU A 204 -18.51 6.40 -18.10
C GLU A 204 -17.12 6.32 -18.76
N GLU A 205 -16.96 6.93 -19.94
CA GLU A 205 -15.68 6.97 -20.65
C GLU A 205 -14.60 7.78 -19.91
N ALA A 206 -15.00 8.86 -19.24
CA ALA A 206 -14.09 9.66 -18.41
C ALA A 206 -13.62 8.87 -17.19
N GLY A 207 -14.52 8.11 -16.55
CA GLY A 207 -14.21 7.19 -15.46
C GLY A 207 -13.22 6.12 -15.89
N GLY A 208 -13.41 5.54 -17.07
CA GLY A 208 -12.48 4.59 -17.68
C GLY A 208 -11.09 5.18 -17.95
N GLU A 209 -11.02 6.42 -18.45
CA GLU A 209 -9.74 7.10 -18.69
C GLU A 209 -8.98 7.38 -17.39
N ILE A 210 -9.66 7.79 -16.33
CA ILE A 210 -9.06 7.95 -14.99
C ILE A 210 -8.57 6.60 -14.47
N ALA A 211 -9.38 5.54 -14.60
CA ALA A 211 -9.02 4.20 -14.15
C ALA A 211 -7.76 3.67 -14.85
N ARG A 212 -7.69 3.79 -16.17
CA ARG A 212 -6.57 3.35 -16.99
C ARG A 212 -5.24 3.99 -16.56
N ARG A 213 -5.25 5.30 -16.25
CA ARG A 213 -4.05 6.03 -15.82
C ARG A 213 -3.74 5.91 -14.32
N SER A 214 -4.57 5.19 -13.56
CA SER A 214 -4.41 5.04 -12.09
C SER A 214 -3.47 3.92 -11.66
N ARG A 215 -2.78 3.26 -12.58
CA ARG A 215 -1.78 2.21 -12.29
C ARG A 215 -2.32 1.05 -11.45
N GLY A 216 -3.58 0.67 -11.59
CA GLY A 216 -4.19 -0.36 -10.76
C GLY A 216 -4.18 -0.05 -9.25
N THR A 217 -4.14 1.24 -8.88
CA THR A 217 -4.01 1.69 -7.49
C THR A 217 -5.20 2.56 -7.07
N PRO A 218 -6.06 2.10 -6.14
CA PRO A 218 -7.24 2.85 -5.68
C PRO A 218 -6.93 4.26 -5.15
N ARG A 219 -5.84 4.44 -4.42
CA ARG A 219 -5.41 5.75 -3.90
C ARG A 219 -5.10 6.72 -5.03
N ILE A 220 -4.37 6.27 -6.07
CA ILE A 220 -4.08 7.12 -7.23
C ILE A 220 -5.37 7.47 -7.97
N ALA A 221 -6.26 6.49 -8.17
CA ALA A 221 -7.56 6.71 -8.83
C ALA A 221 -8.38 7.81 -8.14
N ASN A 222 -8.48 7.76 -6.81
CA ASN A 222 -9.20 8.75 -6.03
C ASN A 222 -8.54 10.15 -6.09
N ARG A 223 -7.19 10.21 -6.10
CA ARG A 223 -6.46 11.47 -6.28
C ARG A 223 -6.69 12.07 -7.66
N LEU A 224 -6.57 11.26 -8.70
CA LEU A 224 -6.82 11.72 -10.08
C LEU A 224 -8.27 12.20 -10.23
N LEU A 225 -9.24 11.45 -9.72
CA LEU A 225 -10.66 11.85 -9.71
C LEU A 225 -10.86 13.25 -9.06
N ARG A 226 -10.23 13.46 -7.89
CA ARG A 226 -10.29 14.76 -7.19
C ARG A 226 -9.71 15.89 -8.05
N ARG A 227 -8.55 15.69 -8.65
CA ARG A 227 -7.90 16.73 -9.48
C ARG A 227 -8.64 16.99 -10.78
N VAL A 228 -9.17 15.95 -11.40
CA VAL A 228 -10.01 16.09 -12.60
C VAL A 228 -11.30 16.85 -12.26
N ARG A 229 -11.93 16.60 -11.11
CA ARG A 229 -13.04 17.40 -10.59
C ARG A 229 -12.68 18.87 -10.45
N ASP A 230 -11.54 19.16 -9.78
CA ASP A 230 -11.09 20.55 -9.58
C ASP A 230 -10.89 21.26 -10.93
N TYR A 231 -10.34 20.55 -11.93
CA TYR A 231 -10.21 21.06 -13.29
C TYR A 231 -11.58 21.32 -13.95
N ALA A 232 -12.51 20.36 -13.82
CA ALA A 232 -13.86 20.48 -14.40
C ALA A 232 -14.62 21.69 -13.82
N GLN A 233 -14.49 21.94 -12.52
CA GLN A 233 -15.13 23.07 -11.84
C GLN A 233 -14.56 24.44 -12.27
N VAL A 234 -13.27 24.51 -12.62
CA VAL A 234 -12.61 25.77 -12.92
C VAL A 234 -12.55 26.05 -14.43
N ARG A 235 -12.43 25.00 -15.26
CA ARG A 235 -12.17 25.11 -16.71
C ARG A 235 -13.31 24.61 -17.59
N ALA A 236 -14.36 24.01 -16.98
CA ALA A 236 -15.54 23.51 -17.67
C ALA A 236 -16.82 23.86 -16.87
N ASP A 237 -17.89 23.12 -17.10
CA ASP A 237 -19.21 23.31 -16.48
C ASP A 237 -19.40 22.49 -15.17
N GLY A 238 -18.33 21.88 -14.64
CA GLY A 238 -18.35 21.02 -13.47
C GLY A 238 -18.59 19.54 -13.78
N ARG A 239 -18.93 19.18 -15.04
CA ARG A 239 -19.07 17.80 -15.49
C ARG A 239 -17.75 17.24 -15.99
N VAL A 240 -17.43 16.03 -15.61
CA VAL A 240 -16.23 15.34 -16.05
C VAL A 240 -16.57 14.50 -17.29
N THR A 241 -16.40 15.08 -18.47
CA THR A 241 -16.47 14.38 -19.76
C THR A 241 -15.11 13.78 -20.10
N LEU A 242 -15.04 12.90 -21.11
CA LEU A 242 -13.77 12.32 -21.57
C LEU A 242 -12.74 13.39 -21.95
N ASP A 243 -13.16 14.43 -22.66
CA ASP A 243 -12.26 15.52 -23.09
C ASP A 243 -11.74 16.33 -21.88
N VAL A 244 -12.61 16.60 -20.91
CA VAL A 244 -12.24 17.26 -19.64
C VAL A 244 -11.23 16.39 -18.88
N ALA A 245 -11.49 15.08 -18.77
CA ALA A 245 -10.58 14.15 -18.10
C ALA A 245 -9.19 14.13 -18.78
N LYS A 246 -9.15 13.99 -20.11
CA LYS A 246 -7.90 14.02 -20.88
C LYS A 246 -7.14 15.32 -20.71
N ALA A 247 -7.83 16.47 -20.82
CA ALA A 247 -7.21 17.78 -20.65
C ALA A 247 -6.64 17.97 -19.23
N ALA A 248 -7.39 17.55 -18.21
CA ALA A 248 -6.94 17.59 -16.83
C ALA A 248 -5.71 16.70 -16.61
N LEU A 249 -5.75 15.44 -17.06
CA LEU A 249 -4.64 14.50 -16.92
C LEU A 249 -3.38 14.94 -17.66
N THR A 250 -3.53 15.60 -18.81
CA THR A 250 -2.43 16.24 -19.54
C THR A 250 -1.83 17.40 -18.74
N LEU A 251 -2.66 18.26 -18.15
CA LEU A 251 -2.19 19.34 -17.26
C LEU A 251 -1.45 18.80 -16.03
N LEU A 252 -1.84 17.62 -15.55
CA LEU A 252 -1.22 16.92 -14.43
C LEU A 252 0.03 16.13 -14.83
N GLU A 253 0.43 16.20 -16.11
CA GLU A 253 1.58 15.50 -16.69
C GLU A 253 1.52 13.96 -16.55
N VAL A 254 0.31 13.42 -16.42
CA VAL A 254 0.04 11.96 -16.38
C VAL A 254 -0.25 11.52 -17.81
N ASP A 255 0.63 10.72 -18.38
CA ASP A 255 0.51 10.22 -19.75
C ASP A 255 -0.44 9.02 -19.90
N ASP A 256 -0.55 8.50 -21.13
CA ASP A 256 -1.45 7.40 -21.46
C ASP A 256 -1.09 6.05 -20.79
N GLN A 257 0.15 5.88 -20.32
CA GLN A 257 0.56 4.72 -19.51
C GLN A 257 0.38 4.97 -18.00
N GLY A 258 -0.09 6.16 -17.62
CA GLY A 258 -0.17 6.58 -16.23
C GLY A 258 1.20 7.00 -15.65
N PHE A 259 2.21 7.27 -16.47
CA PHE A 259 3.52 7.74 -16.02
C PHE A 259 3.51 9.24 -15.75
N ASP A 260 4.21 9.62 -14.69
CA ASP A 260 4.56 11.01 -14.43
C ASP A 260 5.98 11.34 -14.92
N GLU A 261 6.42 12.56 -14.65
CA GLU A 261 7.76 13.01 -15.00
C GLU A 261 8.87 12.12 -14.40
N VAL A 262 8.72 11.68 -13.14
CA VAL A 262 9.77 10.91 -12.46
C VAL A 262 9.89 9.50 -13.03
N ASP A 263 8.78 8.85 -13.38
CA ASP A 263 8.84 7.53 -14.04
C ASP A 263 9.56 7.63 -15.38
N ARG A 264 9.19 8.63 -16.17
CA ARG A 264 9.85 8.87 -17.47
C ARG A 264 11.33 9.19 -17.28
N ARG A 265 11.68 10.02 -16.29
CA ARG A 265 13.06 10.36 -15.95
C ARG A 265 13.86 9.15 -15.48
N LEU A 266 13.26 8.26 -14.67
CA LEU A 266 13.87 7.03 -14.20
C LEU A 266 14.20 6.10 -15.37
N LEU A 267 13.22 5.76 -16.20
CA LEU A 267 13.41 4.90 -17.36
C LEU A 267 14.41 5.51 -18.36
N ARG A 268 14.28 6.81 -18.66
CA ARG A 268 15.17 7.53 -19.56
C ARG A 268 16.60 7.54 -19.07
N THR A 269 16.81 7.72 -17.75
CA THR A 269 18.13 7.69 -17.13
C THR A 269 18.78 6.32 -17.26
N ILE A 270 18.03 5.23 -17.06
CA ILE A 270 18.54 3.87 -17.27
C ILE A 270 18.98 3.68 -18.72
N ILE A 271 18.19 4.13 -19.68
CA ILE A 271 18.47 3.98 -21.10
C ILE A 271 19.69 4.83 -21.51
N ASP A 272 19.63 6.14 -21.25
CA ASP A 272 20.59 7.10 -21.81
C ASP A 272 21.91 7.13 -21.05
N LYS A 273 21.89 7.06 -19.70
CA LYS A 273 23.11 7.15 -18.89
C LYS A 273 23.76 5.79 -18.58
N PHE A 274 22.96 4.73 -18.52
CA PHE A 274 23.45 3.42 -18.12
C PHE A 274 23.29 2.36 -19.24
N GLY A 275 23.07 2.79 -20.49
CA GLY A 275 23.02 1.89 -21.66
C GLY A 275 21.91 0.81 -21.58
N GLY A 276 20.83 1.10 -20.86
CA GLY A 276 19.73 0.15 -20.62
C GLY A 276 19.91 -0.70 -19.36
N GLY A 277 21.01 -0.55 -18.65
CA GLY A 277 21.33 -1.31 -17.43
C GLY A 277 22.23 -2.54 -17.68
N PRO A 278 22.54 -3.34 -16.63
CA PRO A 278 22.02 -3.23 -15.26
C PRO A 278 22.63 -2.07 -14.45
N VAL A 279 21.81 -1.35 -13.67
CA VAL A 279 22.24 -0.26 -12.79
C VAL A 279 21.78 -0.51 -11.35
N GLY A 280 22.67 -0.26 -10.38
CA GLY A 280 22.35 -0.35 -8.96
C GLY A 280 21.41 0.77 -8.52
N VAL A 281 20.52 0.49 -7.56
CA VAL A 281 19.54 1.48 -7.09
C VAL A 281 20.18 2.75 -6.54
N ASN A 282 21.31 2.66 -5.83
CA ASN A 282 21.99 3.83 -5.27
C ASN A 282 22.53 4.76 -6.38
N SER A 283 23.09 4.20 -7.45
CA SER A 283 23.54 4.97 -8.61
C SER A 283 22.39 5.62 -9.35
N LEU A 284 21.27 4.90 -9.47
CA LEU A 284 20.05 5.42 -10.09
C LEU A 284 19.44 6.54 -9.24
N ALA A 285 19.32 6.36 -7.93
CA ALA A 285 18.84 7.34 -6.96
C ALA A 285 19.63 8.66 -7.05
N ALA A 286 20.96 8.56 -7.03
CA ALA A 286 21.83 9.73 -7.20
C ALA A 286 21.65 10.41 -8.57
N ALA A 287 21.45 9.62 -9.64
CA ALA A 287 21.34 10.15 -11.00
C ALA A 287 20.02 10.90 -11.28
N ILE A 288 18.94 10.55 -10.56
CA ILE A 288 17.63 11.18 -10.72
C ILE A 288 17.24 12.09 -9.55
N HIS A 289 18.15 12.25 -8.55
CA HIS A 289 17.92 13.03 -7.32
C HIS A 289 16.69 12.58 -6.52
N GLU A 290 16.55 11.25 -6.36
CA GLU A 290 15.46 10.64 -5.57
C GLU A 290 16.04 9.78 -4.44
N GLU A 291 15.26 9.57 -3.38
CA GLU A 291 15.64 8.64 -2.32
C GLU A 291 15.54 7.18 -2.81
N LYS A 292 16.49 6.35 -2.37
CA LYS A 292 16.50 4.92 -2.70
C LYS A 292 15.17 4.24 -2.38
N ASP A 293 14.64 4.50 -1.18
CA ASP A 293 13.40 3.90 -0.70
C ASP A 293 12.19 4.35 -1.53
N ALA A 294 12.19 5.60 -2.01
CA ALA A 294 11.16 6.07 -2.92
C ALA A 294 11.18 5.29 -4.25
N ILE A 295 12.37 5.01 -4.79
CA ILE A 295 12.49 4.21 -6.01
C ILE A 295 11.94 2.80 -5.78
N GLU A 296 12.37 2.12 -4.71
CA GLU A 296 12.01 0.73 -4.44
C GLU A 296 10.53 0.55 -4.06
N ASP A 297 9.94 1.52 -3.36
CA ASP A 297 8.57 1.38 -2.84
C ASP A 297 7.51 2.02 -3.73
N MET A 298 7.85 3.09 -4.47
CA MET A 298 6.85 3.91 -5.15
C MET A 298 6.90 3.78 -6.68
N TYR A 299 8.09 3.59 -7.27
CA TYR A 299 8.25 3.62 -8.72
C TYR A 299 8.43 2.24 -9.33
N GLU A 300 9.39 1.47 -8.82
CA GLU A 300 9.72 0.15 -9.35
C GLU A 300 8.53 -0.83 -9.39
N PRO A 301 7.69 -0.95 -8.34
CA PRO A 301 6.65 -1.98 -8.34
C PRO A 301 5.71 -1.89 -9.54
N PHE A 302 5.30 -0.68 -9.89
CA PHE A 302 4.42 -0.46 -11.04
C PHE A 302 5.18 -0.65 -12.37
N LEU A 303 6.37 -0.07 -12.50
CA LEU A 303 7.18 -0.19 -13.73
C LEU A 303 7.55 -1.65 -14.05
N ILE A 304 7.82 -2.45 -13.02
CA ILE A 304 8.08 -3.89 -13.16
C ILE A 304 6.83 -4.62 -13.60
N GLN A 305 5.70 -4.37 -12.93
CA GLN A 305 4.44 -5.02 -13.29
C GLN A 305 3.97 -4.65 -14.69
N ALA A 306 4.10 -3.39 -15.07
CA ALA A 306 3.76 -2.91 -16.40
C ALA A 306 4.76 -3.38 -17.48
N GLY A 307 5.86 -4.06 -17.08
CA GLY A 307 6.83 -4.65 -17.97
C GLY A 307 7.79 -3.65 -18.61
N PHE A 308 8.03 -2.50 -17.98
CA PHE A 308 8.98 -1.48 -18.46
C PHE A 308 10.36 -1.61 -17.80
N LEU A 309 10.41 -2.24 -16.63
CA LEU A 309 11.62 -2.39 -15.83
C LEU A 309 11.77 -3.83 -15.37
N ASP A 310 12.98 -4.39 -15.46
CA ASP A 310 13.35 -5.66 -14.86
C ASP A 310 14.30 -5.45 -13.67
N ARG A 311 14.08 -6.22 -12.60
CA ARG A 311 14.98 -6.28 -11.45
C ARG A 311 15.79 -7.56 -11.49
N THR A 312 17.09 -7.44 -11.68
CA THR A 312 18.06 -8.56 -11.73
C THR A 312 18.98 -8.53 -10.50
N PRO A 313 19.72 -9.60 -10.19
CA PRO A 313 20.73 -9.59 -9.14
C PRO A 313 21.83 -8.52 -9.35
N ARG A 314 22.07 -8.10 -10.59
CA ARG A 314 23.06 -7.05 -10.93
C ARG A 314 22.50 -5.64 -10.87
N GLY A 315 21.18 -5.48 -10.84
CA GLY A 315 20.51 -4.18 -10.83
C GLY A 315 19.29 -4.10 -11.73
N ARG A 316 18.88 -2.88 -12.01
CA ARG A 316 17.69 -2.53 -12.81
C ARG A 316 18.03 -2.47 -14.29
N VAL A 317 17.16 -3.01 -15.11
CA VAL A 317 17.33 -3.09 -16.58
C VAL A 317 16.06 -2.60 -17.25
N ALA A 318 16.19 -1.68 -18.21
CA ALA A 318 15.08 -1.25 -19.05
C ALA A 318 14.71 -2.36 -20.04
N THR A 319 13.42 -2.67 -20.14
CA THR A 319 12.94 -3.71 -21.05
C THR A 319 12.80 -3.19 -22.50
N PRO A 320 12.64 -4.04 -23.51
CA PRO A 320 12.31 -3.59 -24.86
C PRO A 320 11.10 -2.66 -24.91
N ARG A 321 10.08 -2.92 -24.09
CA ARG A 321 8.88 -2.06 -23.98
C ARG A 321 9.21 -0.64 -23.53
N ALA A 322 10.21 -0.45 -22.66
CA ALA A 322 10.66 0.87 -22.26
C ALA A 322 11.31 1.63 -23.43
N TYR A 323 12.08 0.95 -24.28
CA TYR A 323 12.64 1.56 -25.48
C TYR A 323 11.56 1.94 -26.48
N GLU A 324 10.61 1.04 -26.76
CA GLU A 324 9.47 1.28 -27.65
C GLU A 324 8.65 2.50 -27.20
N TYR A 325 8.42 2.64 -25.90
CA TYR A 325 7.70 3.79 -25.32
C TYR A 325 8.38 5.12 -25.66
N PHE A 326 9.73 5.17 -25.69
CA PHE A 326 10.48 6.36 -26.06
C PHE A 326 10.76 6.47 -27.59
N GLY A 327 10.23 5.55 -28.40
CA GLY A 327 10.51 5.49 -29.83
C GLY A 327 11.96 5.12 -30.15
N LEU A 328 12.64 4.39 -29.25
CA LEU A 328 14.01 3.96 -29.38
C LEU A 328 14.08 2.48 -29.74
N GLN A 329 15.16 2.08 -30.42
CA GLN A 329 15.43 0.66 -30.64
C GLN A 329 16.18 0.07 -29.45
N PRO A 330 15.76 -1.09 -28.90
CA PRO A 330 16.52 -1.78 -27.88
C PRO A 330 17.89 -2.18 -28.40
N PRO A 331 18.94 -2.19 -27.56
CA PRO A 331 20.27 -2.64 -27.98
C PRO A 331 20.20 -4.08 -28.48
N GLY A 332 20.85 -4.35 -29.61
CA GLY A 332 20.91 -5.69 -30.21
C GLY A 332 21.41 -6.74 -29.23
N LYS A 333 20.97 -8.00 -29.38
CA LYS A 333 21.33 -9.10 -28.47
C LYS A 333 22.86 -9.30 -28.30
N ASP A 334 23.67 -8.82 -29.22
CA ASP A 334 25.13 -8.96 -29.19
C ASP A 334 25.88 -7.93 -28.31
N SER A 335 25.22 -6.87 -27.85
CA SER A 335 25.84 -5.86 -26.96
C SER A 335 25.77 -6.20 -25.46
N ARG A 336 25.25 -7.36 -25.08
CA ARG A 336 25.11 -7.80 -23.67
C ARG A 336 26.23 -8.77 -23.20
N LEU A 337 27.30 -8.88 -23.95
CA LEU A 337 28.49 -9.64 -23.53
C LEU A 337 29.49 -8.69 -22.87
N TRP A 338 29.30 -8.41 -21.55
CA TRP A 338 30.37 -8.13 -20.59
C TRP A 338 29.79 -8.13 -19.16
#